data_d70e7a0c1be4ad3932c7c8fa20af1a5d
#
_entry.id   d70e7a0c1be4ad3932c7c8fa20af1a5d
#
_cell.length_a   1.000
_cell.length_b   1.000
_cell.length_c   1.000
_cell.angle_alpha   90.00
_cell.angle_beta   90.00
_cell.angle_gamma   90.00
#
_symmetry.space_group_name_H-M   'P 1'
#
loop_
_entity.id
_entity.type
_entity.pdbx_description
1 polymer ?
#
loop_
_entity_poly.entity_id
_entity_poly.type
_entity_poly.pdbx_seq_one_letter_code
_entity_poly.pdbx_strand_id
1 'polypeptide(L)'
;MTDHEQTVAKVFALYERFGTSDYIGEPVSQIEHMSQAAELAMAEGFDDEVVLAAFFHDIGHLCAEGAENMDGFGVVSHERLGADYLREAGFSERLAQLVEYHVQAKRYLTLREPGYFDRLSEASRRTLEYQGGVMTEAEADAFAHDPLCAVSLRMRQWDELAKEMAVPVMDLGVLKRKAEVLLSAG
;
A
#
# COMPACT_ATOMS: atom_id res chain seq x y z
N MET A 1 8.86 -4.13 -27.15
CA MET A 1 8.21 -3.80 -25.88
C MET A 1 6.90 -3.08 -26.19
N THR A 2 5.79 -3.60 -25.69
CA THR A 2 4.48 -2.95 -25.81
C THR A 2 4.40 -1.75 -24.86
N ASP A 3 3.40 -0.87 -25.02
CA ASP A 3 3.19 0.25 -24.09
C ASP A 3 2.98 -0.23 -22.65
N HIS A 4 2.27 -1.36 -22.46
CA HIS A 4 2.05 -1.96 -21.15
C HIS A 4 3.35 -2.47 -20.51
N GLU A 5 4.20 -3.17 -21.28
CA GLU A 5 5.53 -3.60 -20.80
C GLU A 5 6.41 -2.41 -20.40
N GLN A 6 6.35 -1.29 -21.14
CA GLN A 6 7.07 -0.06 -20.81
C GLN A 6 6.55 0.57 -19.51
N THR A 7 5.23 0.63 -19.35
CA THR A 7 4.59 1.13 -18.13
C THR A 7 4.98 0.29 -16.91
N VAL A 8 4.87 -1.04 -17.01
CA VAL A 8 5.28 -1.94 -15.94
C VAL A 8 6.75 -1.77 -15.60
N ALA A 9 7.63 -1.71 -16.61
CA ALA A 9 9.06 -1.48 -16.40
C ALA A 9 9.32 -0.15 -15.65
N LYS A 10 8.61 0.92 -16.01
CA LYS A 10 8.72 2.24 -15.36
C LYS A 10 8.26 2.19 -13.89
N VAL A 11 7.14 1.57 -13.60
CA VAL A 11 6.62 1.44 -12.22
C VAL A 11 7.57 0.62 -11.36
N PHE A 12 8.03 -0.52 -11.86
CA PHE A 12 8.93 -1.39 -11.09
C PHE A 12 10.36 -0.85 -10.96
N ALA A 13 10.79 0.05 -11.85
CA ALA A 13 12.08 0.75 -11.72
C ALA A 13 12.17 1.59 -10.43
N LEU A 14 11.05 2.04 -9.86
CA LEU A 14 11.02 2.72 -8.56
C LEU A 14 11.51 1.78 -7.45
N TYR A 15 11.08 0.53 -7.47
CA TYR A 15 11.51 -0.48 -6.48
C TYR A 15 12.96 -0.88 -6.67
N GLU A 16 13.45 -0.97 -7.90
CA GLU A 16 14.85 -1.25 -8.19
C GLU A 16 15.77 -0.11 -7.71
N ARG A 17 15.28 1.14 -7.80
CA ARG A 17 16.05 2.33 -7.39
C ARG A 17 15.97 2.65 -5.91
N PHE A 18 14.80 2.50 -5.29
CA PHE A 18 14.50 2.98 -3.94
C PHE A 18 14.03 1.90 -2.97
N GLY A 19 13.67 0.71 -3.45
CA GLY A 19 13.03 -0.33 -2.64
C GLY A 19 13.90 -0.87 -1.51
N THR A 20 15.24 -0.76 -1.62
CA THR A 20 16.17 -1.17 -0.55
C THR A 20 16.36 -0.11 0.54
N SER A 21 15.71 1.05 0.42
CA SER A 21 15.70 2.06 1.47
C SER A 21 14.97 1.53 2.71
N ASP A 22 15.40 2.00 3.88
CA ASP A 22 14.77 1.62 5.15
C ASP A 22 13.27 1.97 5.15
N TYR A 23 12.47 1.05 5.62
CA TYR A 23 11.07 1.31 5.97
C TYR A 23 11.08 1.93 7.37
N ILE A 24 11.02 3.25 7.41
CA ILE A 24 11.37 4.06 8.59
C ILE A 24 10.59 3.64 9.84
N GLY A 25 11.33 3.30 10.88
CA GLY A 25 10.78 2.86 12.17
C GLY A 25 10.42 1.37 12.22
N GLU A 26 10.73 0.61 11.17
CA GLU A 26 10.46 -0.82 11.06
C GLU A 26 11.75 -1.60 10.71
N PRO A 27 11.86 -2.90 11.05
CA PRO A 27 13.09 -3.66 10.88
C PRO A 27 13.33 -4.22 9.46
N VAL A 28 12.58 -3.74 8.46
CA VAL A 28 12.59 -4.21 7.07
C VAL A 28 12.80 -3.05 6.10
N SER A 29 13.24 -3.32 4.88
CA SER A 29 13.26 -2.34 3.79
C SER A 29 11.88 -2.16 3.17
N GLN A 30 11.71 -1.10 2.37
CA GLN A 30 10.48 -0.81 1.63
C GLN A 30 10.03 -2.00 0.77
N ILE A 31 10.96 -2.59 0.01
CA ILE A 31 10.64 -3.70 -0.88
C ILE A 31 10.33 -5.01 -0.12
N GLU A 32 11.01 -5.27 1.00
CA GLU A 32 10.70 -6.43 1.85
C GLU A 32 9.28 -6.31 2.42
N HIS A 33 8.92 -5.14 2.93
CA HIS A 33 7.59 -4.86 3.43
C HIS A 33 6.50 -5.08 2.37
N MET A 34 6.61 -4.40 1.25
CA MET A 34 5.62 -4.49 0.17
C MET A 34 5.55 -5.89 -0.46
N SER A 35 6.68 -6.59 -0.58
CA SER A 35 6.74 -7.99 -1.04
C SER A 35 5.96 -8.91 -0.10
N GLN A 36 6.19 -8.82 1.20
CA GLN A 36 5.49 -9.64 2.19
C GLN A 36 3.98 -9.39 2.18
N ALA A 37 3.54 -8.13 2.04
CA ALA A 37 2.12 -7.81 1.94
C ALA A 37 1.46 -8.49 0.71
N ALA A 38 2.15 -8.47 -0.44
CA ALA A 38 1.68 -9.16 -1.65
C ALA A 38 1.64 -10.69 -1.48
N GLU A 39 2.66 -11.28 -0.85
CA GLU A 39 2.69 -12.72 -0.58
C GLU A 39 1.55 -13.17 0.33
N LEU A 40 1.21 -12.39 1.36
CA LEU A 40 0.06 -12.64 2.24
C LEU A 40 -1.26 -12.61 1.45
N ALA A 41 -1.44 -11.62 0.57
CA ALA A 41 -2.62 -11.54 -0.30
C ALA A 41 -2.72 -12.75 -1.25
N MET A 42 -1.60 -13.17 -1.84
CA MET A 42 -1.53 -14.36 -2.70
C MET A 42 -1.86 -15.63 -1.93
N ALA A 43 -1.29 -15.81 -0.74
CA ALA A 43 -1.50 -16.99 0.09
C ALA A 43 -2.97 -17.16 0.51
N GLU A 44 -3.71 -16.06 0.62
CA GLU A 44 -5.15 -16.06 0.92
C GLU A 44 -6.04 -16.19 -0.32
N GLY A 45 -5.45 -16.28 -1.52
CA GLY A 45 -6.17 -16.53 -2.76
C GLY A 45 -6.92 -15.32 -3.33
N PHE A 46 -6.49 -14.10 -3.01
CA PHE A 46 -7.04 -12.89 -3.59
C PHE A 46 -6.66 -12.74 -5.07
N ASP A 47 -7.46 -11.97 -5.81
CA ASP A 47 -7.23 -11.67 -7.22
C ASP A 47 -5.98 -10.80 -7.45
N ASP A 48 -5.54 -10.73 -8.71
CA ASP A 48 -4.30 -10.05 -9.08
C ASP A 48 -4.34 -8.54 -8.82
N GLU A 49 -5.51 -7.90 -8.86
CA GLU A 49 -5.64 -6.49 -8.49
C GLU A 49 -5.35 -6.26 -7.01
N VAL A 50 -5.91 -7.11 -6.13
CA VAL A 50 -5.70 -7.02 -4.68
C VAL A 50 -4.25 -7.34 -4.33
N VAL A 51 -3.65 -8.35 -4.96
CA VAL A 51 -2.23 -8.70 -4.78
C VAL A 51 -1.33 -7.53 -5.17
N LEU A 52 -1.58 -6.91 -6.33
CA LEU A 52 -0.80 -5.76 -6.77
C LEU A 52 -1.08 -4.52 -5.93
N ALA A 53 -2.32 -4.29 -5.50
CA ALA A 53 -2.62 -3.20 -4.57
C ALA A 53 -1.88 -3.38 -3.23
N ALA A 54 -1.79 -4.61 -2.71
CA ALA A 54 -1.00 -4.91 -1.52
C ALA A 54 0.50 -4.67 -1.73
N PHE A 55 1.04 -4.98 -2.93
CA PHE A 55 2.43 -4.64 -3.28
C PHE A 55 2.64 -3.14 -3.43
N PHE A 56 1.69 -2.42 -3.98
CA PHE A 56 1.80 -0.99 -4.30
C PHE A 56 1.33 -0.06 -3.17
N HIS A 57 0.81 -0.57 -2.05
CA HIS A 57 0.13 0.28 -1.06
C HIS A 57 0.98 1.47 -0.58
N ASP A 58 2.28 1.31 -0.47
CA ASP A 58 3.24 2.33 -0.04
C ASP A 58 4.08 2.92 -1.19
N ILE A 59 3.72 2.68 -2.47
CA ILE A 59 4.48 3.18 -3.64
C ILE A 59 4.63 4.70 -3.63
N GLY A 60 3.72 5.43 -2.99
CA GLY A 60 3.79 6.86 -2.85
C GLY A 60 5.06 7.35 -2.15
N HIS A 61 5.66 6.54 -1.29
CA HIS A 61 6.96 6.84 -0.69
C HIS A 61 8.11 6.80 -1.71
N LEU A 62 7.95 6.06 -2.80
CA LEU A 62 8.97 5.86 -3.83
C LEU A 62 8.82 6.83 -5.01
N CYS A 63 7.61 7.30 -5.32
CA CYS A 63 7.34 8.13 -6.50
C CYS A 63 7.24 9.63 -6.22
N ALA A 64 7.31 10.06 -4.96
CA ALA A 64 7.07 11.44 -4.55
C ALA A 64 8.39 12.19 -4.25
N GLU A 65 9.23 12.39 -5.28
CA GLU A 65 10.45 13.21 -5.11
C GLU A 65 10.10 14.66 -4.69
N GLY A 66 10.66 15.10 -3.56
CA GLY A 66 10.47 16.47 -3.05
C GLY A 66 9.14 16.72 -2.31
N ALA A 67 8.35 15.69 -2.07
CA ALA A 67 7.13 15.82 -1.28
C ALA A 67 7.41 16.10 0.21
N GLU A 68 6.43 16.71 0.89
CA GLU A 68 6.48 16.98 2.32
C GLU A 68 6.61 15.67 3.12
N ASN A 69 7.40 15.71 4.19
CA ASN A 69 7.70 14.54 5.00
C ASN A 69 7.03 14.62 6.38
N MET A 70 6.56 13.49 6.89
CA MET A 70 5.95 13.35 8.22
C MET A 70 7.04 13.23 9.30
N ASP A 71 7.78 14.30 9.57
CA ASP A 71 8.85 14.33 10.59
C ASP A 71 9.85 13.16 10.51
N GLY A 72 10.18 12.70 9.30
CA GLY A 72 11.06 11.56 9.08
C GLY A 72 10.36 10.20 9.02
N PHE A 73 9.04 10.14 9.16
CA PHE A 73 8.24 8.89 9.08
C PHE A 73 7.61 8.64 7.72
N GLY A 74 8.17 9.22 6.66
CA GLY A 74 7.72 9.02 5.29
C GLY A 74 6.99 10.23 4.70
N VAL A 75 6.45 10.08 3.50
CA VAL A 75 5.85 11.13 2.69
C VAL A 75 4.41 11.40 3.14
N VAL A 76 4.06 12.68 3.32
CA VAL A 76 2.67 13.10 3.61
C VAL A 76 1.75 12.71 2.44
N SER A 77 0.59 12.14 2.75
CA SER A 77 -0.40 11.69 1.76
C SER A 77 0.14 10.68 0.73
N HIS A 78 1.10 9.82 1.15
CA HIS A 78 1.70 8.81 0.26
C HIS A 78 0.65 7.88 -0.36
N GLU A 79 -0.41 7.55 0.37
CA GLU A 79 -1.53 6.72 -0.08
C GLU A 79 -2.24 7.33 -1.30
N ARG A 80 -2.47 8.64 -1.29
CA ARG A 80 -3.09 9.36 -2.40
C ARG A 80 -2.12 9.57 -3.55
N LEU A 81 -0.88 9.96 -3.26
CA LEU A 81 0.16 10.12 -4.27
C LEU A 81 0.43 8.81 -5.01
N GLY A 82 0.48 7.69 -4.29
CA GLY A 82 0.62 6.36 -4.87
C GLY A 82 -0.57 5.98 -5.75
N ALA A 83 -1.79 6.21 -5.26
CA ALA A 83 -3.01 5.93 -6.02
C ALA A 83 -3.09 6.76 -7.31
N ASP A 84 -2.79 8.06 -7.24
CA ASP A 84 -2.80 8.95 -8.40
C ASP A 84 -1.73 8.54 -9.43
N TYR A 85 -0.54 8.20 -8.97
CA TYR A 85 0.53 7.67 -9.83
C TYR A 85 0.10 6.38 -10.57
N LEU A 86 -0.59 5.46 -9.91
CA LEU A 86 -1.08 4.23 -10.51
C LEU A 86 -2.23 4.48 -11.49
N ARG A 87 -3.13 5.42 -11.20
CA ARG A 87 -4.17 5.88 -12.16
C ARG A 87 -3.55 6.42 -13.44
N GLU A 88 -2.55 7.31 -13.30
CA GLU A 88 -1.80 7.86 -14.44
C GLU A 88 -1.05 6.79 -15.23
N ALA A 89 -0.59 5.74 -14.56
CA ALA A 89 0.04 4.58 -15.20
C ALA A 89 -0.97 3.65 -15.91
N GLY A 90 -2.29 3.88 -15.78
CA GLY A 90 -3.34 3.13 -16.46
C GLY A 90 -3.88 1.93 -15.68
N PHE A 91 -3.55 1.78 -14.41
CA PHE A 91 -4.18 0.77 -13.55
C PHE A 91 -5.64 1.14 -13.24
N SER A 92 -6.44 0.13 -12.92
CA SER A 92 -7.87 0.31 -12.63
C SER A 92 -8.11 1.21 -11.42
N GLU A 93 -9.29 1.87 -11.40
CA GLU A 93 -9.73 2.65 -10.25
C GLU A 93 -9.82 1.79 -8.99
N ARG A 94 -10.24 0.53 -9.11
CA ARG A 94 -10.33 -0.41 -7.98
C ARG A 94 -8.96 -0.63 -7.33
N LEU A 95 -7.92 -0.87 -8.13
CA LEU A 95 -6.55 -1.06 -7.62
C LEU A 95 -6.04 0.21 -6.95
N ALA A 96 -6.19 1.36 -7.59
CA ALA A 96 -5.74 2.65 -7.06
C ALA A 96 -6.47 3.01 -5.75
N GLN A 97 -7.78 2.78 -5.69
CA GLN A 97 -8.59 3.03 -4.49
C GLN A 97 -8.21 2.10 -3.34
N LEU A 98 -7.86 0.85 -3.60
CA LEU A 98 -7.34 -0.06 -2.57
C LEU A 98 -6.02 0.46 -1.98
N VAL A 99 -5.13 0.98 -2.82
CA VAL A 99 -3.88 1.63 -2.36
C VAL A 99 -4.20 2.82 -1.46
N GLU A 100 -5.12 3.69 -1.85
CA GLU A 100 -5.53 4.83 -1.02
C GLU A 100 -6.18 4.41 0.30
N TYR A 101 -6.97 3.34 0.28
CA TYR A 101 -7.79 2.90 1.40
C TYR A 101 -7.03 2.17 2.52
N HIS A 102 -5.76 1.79 2.35
CA HIS A 102 -5.02 1.19 3.45
C HIS A 102 -4.87 2.16 4.65
N VAL A 103 -4.75 3.46 4.39
CA VAL A 103 -4.76 4.51 5.42
C VAL A 103 -6.17 4.71 5.98
N GLN A 104 -7.21 4.68 5.14
CA GLN A 104 -8.60 4.78 5.62
C GLN A 104 -8.94 3.59 6.54
N ALA A 105 -8.49 2.39 6.20
CA ALA A 105 -8.65 1.21 7.05
C ALA A 105 -7.98 1.38 8.43
N LYS A 106 -6.77 1.95 8.49
CA LYS A 106 -6.09 2.28 9.75
C LYS A 106 -6.90 3.26 10.60
N ARG A 107 -7.38 4.36 9.99
CA ARG A 107 -8.21 5.38 10.64
C ARG A 107 -9.52 4.79 11.18
N TYR A 108 -10.15 3.93 10.38
CA TYR A 108 -11.39 3.23 10.75
C TYR A 108 -11.19 2.28 11.93
N LEU A 109 -10.17 1.43 11.89
CA LEU A 109 -9.86 0.48 12.97
C LEU A 109 -9.51 1.20 14.27
N THR A 110 -8.83 2.34 14.18
CA THR A 110 -8.53 3.17 15.36
C THR A 110 -9.80 3.67 16.06
N LEU A 111 -10.88 3.92 15.32
CA LEU A 111 -12.18 4.27 15.91
C LEU A 111 -12.97 3.05 16.41
N ARG A 112 -13.04 2.00 15.59
CA ARG A 112 -14.00 0.89 15.79
C ARG A 112 -13.47 -0.26 16.62
N GLU A 113 -12.16 -0.47 16.68
CA GLU A 113 -11.57 -1.60 17.36
C GLU A 113 -10.88 -1.18 18.66
N PRO A 114 -11.42 -1.55 19.86
CA PRO A 114 -10.79 -1.22 21.14
C PRO A 114 -9.35 -1.75 21.24
N GLY A 115 -8.43 -0.89 21.64
CA GLY A 115 -7.02 -1.24 21.80
C GLY A 115 -6.23 -1.35 20.48
N TYR A 116 -6.84 -1.09 19.32
CA TYR A 116 -6.12 -1.12 18.04
C TYR A 116 -4.95 -0.12 18.02
N PHE A 117 -5.20 1.12 18.44
CA PHE A 117 -4.17 2.16 18.51
C PHE A 117 -2.94 1.73 19.32
N ASP A 118 -3.16 1.05 20.46
CA ASP A 118 -2.09 0.61 21.35
C ASP A 118 -1.22 -0.49 20.74
N ARG A 119 -1.76 -1.26 19.79
CA ARG A 119 -1.05 -2.32 19.07
C ARG A 119 -0.25 -1.82 17.87
N LEU A 120 -0.51 -0.60 17.40
CA LEU A 120 0.23 -0.02 16.28
C LEU A 120 1.72 0.16 16.65
N SER A 121 2.60 0.00 15.67
CA SER A 121 3.99 0.41 15.81
C SER A 121 4.11 1.91 16.10
N GLU A 122 5.26 2.33 16.64
CA GLU A 122 5.49 3.75 16.92
C GLU A 122 5.35 4.60 15.66
N ALA A 123 5.95 4.16 14.53
CA ALA A 123 5.83 4.83 13.24
C ALA A 123 4.37 4.97 12.81
N SER A 124 3.59 3.89 12.90
CA SER A 124 2.18 3.88 12.52
C SER A 124 1.31 4.79 13.39
N ARG A 125 1.61 4.89 14.70
CA ARG A 125 0.93 5.84 15.60
C ARG A 125 1.25 7.29 15.27
N ARG A 126 2.53 7.61 15.06
CA ARG A 126 2.99 8.97 14.76
C ARG A 126 2.44 9.49 13.45
N THR A 127 2.34 8.63 12.43
CA THR A 127 1.82 9.04 11.11
C THR A 127 0.31 9.22 11.08
N LEU A 128 -0.45 8.68 12.05
CA LEU A 128 -1.90 8.77 12.06
C LEU A 128 -2.44 10.21 11.99
N GLU A 129 -1.82 11.16 12.70
CA GLU A 129 -2.25 12.57 12.69
C GLU A 129 -2.05 13.21 11.31
N TYR A 130 -0.92 12.97 10.65
CA TYR A 130 -0.66 13.43 9.28
C TYR A 130 -1.61 12.81 8.25
N GLN A 131 -2.17 11.65 8.56
CA GLN A 131 -3.11 10.90 7.73
C GLN A 131 -4.59 11.26 8.01
N GLY A 132 -4.85 12.33 8.75
CA GLY A 132 -6.19 12.81 9.08
C GLY A 132 -6.75 12.33 10.42
N GLY A 133 -5.94 11.66 11.25
CA GLY A 133 -6.33 11.21 12.59
C GLY A 133 -7.37 10.09 12.59
N VAL A 134 -8.01 9.92 13.73
CA VAL A 134 -9.12 8.96 13.89
C VAL A 134 -10.32 9.41 13.05
N MET A 135 -11.03 8.48 12.41
CA MET A 135 -12.25 8.82 11.68
C MET A 135 -13.31 9.39 12.61
N THR A 136 -14.12 10.30 12.07
CA THR A 136 -15.42 10.65 12.67
C THR A 136 -16.40 9.49 12.49
N GLU A 137 -17.49 9.46 13.26
CA GLU A 137 -18.55 8.46 13.09
C GLU A 137 -19.13 8.47 11.67
N ALA A 138 -19.33 9.65 11.09
CA ALA A 138 -19.86 9.79 9.73
C ALA A 138 -18.90 9.24 8.66
N GLU A 139 -17.60 9.49 8.78
CA GLU A 139 -16.57 8.92 7.89
C GLU A 139 -16.54 7.39 8.01
N ALA A 140 -16.57 6.87 9.25
CA ALA A 140 -16.55 5.44 9.50
C ALA A 140 -17.80 4.74 8.97
N ASP A 141 -18.96 5.34 9.11
CA ASP A 141 -20.21 4.80 8.57
C ASP A 141 -20.19 4.79 7.03
N ALA A 142 -19.69 5.85 6.39
CA ALA A 142 -19.50 5.89 4.95
C ALA A 142 -18.52 4.81 4.46
N PHE A 143 -17.37 4.68 5.13
CA PHE A 143 -16.37 3.67 4.79
C PHE A 143 -16.90 2.24 4.99
N ALA A 144 -17.66 1.98 6.04
CA ALA A 144 -18.25 0.67 6.30
C ALA A 144 -19.25 0.20 5.22
N HIS A 145 -19.87 1.16 4.48
CA HIS A 145 -20.78 0.86 3.36
C HIS A 145 -20.04 0.78 2.01
N ASP A 146 -18.77 1.12 1.97
CA ASP A 146 -17.99 1.01 0.72
C ASP A 146 -17.74 -0.47 0.38
N PRO A 147 -17.95 -0.89 -0.88
CA PRO A 147 -17.73 -2.27 -1.30
C PRO A 147 -16.28 -2.75 -1.13
N LEU A 148 -15.32 -1.83 -1.05
CA LEU A 148 -13.90 -2.15 -0.82
C LEU A 148 -13.53 -2.19 0.67
N CYS A 149 -14.42 -1.84 1.59
CA CYS A 149 -14.11 -1.79 3.02
C CYS A 149 -13.51 -3.10 3.54
N ALA A 150 -14.16 -4.23 3.30
CA ALA A 150 -13.71 -5.53 3.82
C ALA A 150 -12.30 -5.90 3.33
N VAL A 151 -12.01 -5.72 2.05
CA VAL A 151 -10.69 -6.01 1.48
C VAL A 151 -9.64 -5.01 1.94
N SER A 152 -10.00 -3.74 2.13
CA SER A 152 -9.10 -2.71 2.67
C SER A 152 -8.72 -2.98 4.12
N LEU A 153 -9.67 -3.44 4.94
CA LEU A 153 -9.38 -3.90 6.30
C LEU A 153 -8.43 -5.10 6.31
N ARG A 154 -8.61 -6.04 5.34
CA ARG A 154 -7.69 -7.17 5.21
C ARG A 154 -6.30 -6.73 4.75
N MET A 155 -6.22 -5.82 3.78
CA MET A 155 -4.96 -5.23 3.33
C MET A 155 -4.22 -4.54 4.49
N ARG A 156 -4.92 -3.83 5.36
CA ARG A 156 -4.31 -3.23 6.55
C ARG A 156 -3.72 -4.28 7.49
N GLN A 157 -4.33 -5.45 7.62
CA GLN A 157 -3.76 -6.54 8.41
C GLN A 157 -2.46 -7.08 7.79
N TRP A 158 -2.40 -7.21 6.44
CA TRP A 158 -1.16 -7.61 5.78
C TRP A 158 -0.05 -6.57 5.96
N ASP A 159 -0.35 -5.28 5.85
CA ASP A 159 0.57 -4.18 6.11
C ASP A 159 1.16 -4.27 7.55
N GLU A 160 0.34 -4.61 8.54
CA GLU A 160 0.82 -4.79 9.92
C GLU A 160 1.67 -6.05 10.11
N LEU A 161 1.39 -7.12 9.39
CA LEU A 161 2.09 -8.39 9.46
C LEU A 161 3.38 -8.42 8.63
N ALA A 162 3.48 -7.60 7.58
CA ALA A 162 4.56 -7.60 6.59
C ALA A 162 5.86 -6.97 7.11
N LYS A 163 6.31 -7.35 8.30
CA LYS A 163 7.47 -6.77 9.02
C LYS A 163 8.41 -7.85 9.58
N GLU A 164 8.31 -9.06 9.03
CA GLU A 164 9.15 -10.18 9.41
C GLU A 164 10.55 -9.99 8.83
N MET A 165 11.56 -10.10 9.70
CA MET A 165 12.97 -10.00 9.29
C MET A 165 13.43 -11.25 8.55
N ALA A 166 14.36 -11.05 7.62
CA ALA A 166 15.03 -12.12 6.88
C ALA A 166 14.08 -12.97 5.99
N VAL A 167 12.94 -12.43 5.62
CA VAL A 167 12.08 -13.01 4.59
C VAL A 167 12.60 -12.54 3.22
N PRO A 168 12.94 -13.46 2.31
CA PRO A 168 13.39 -13.07 0.97
C PRO A 168 12.32 -12.27 0.23
N VAL A 169 12.75 -11.26 -0.52
CA VAL A 169 11.87 -10.57 -1.46
C VAL A 169 11.38 -11.56 -2.51
N MET A 170 10.08 -11.58 -2.78
CA MET A 170 9.49 -12.45 -3.79
C MET A 170 10.03 -12.14 -5.20
N ASP A 171 9.90 -13.09 -6.12
CA ASP A 171 10.24 -12.85 -7.53
C ASP A 171 9.34 -11.76 -8.14
N LEU A 172 9.89 -10.55 -8.30
CA LEU A 172 9.18 -9.41 -8.91
C LEU A 172 8.70 -9.72 -10.33
N GLY A 173 9.29 -10.68 -11.02
CA GLY A 173 8.82 -11.14 -12.33
C GLY A 173 7.38 -11.70 -12.28
N VAL A 174 6.98 -12.28 -11.16
CA VAL A 174 5.58 -12.71 -10.95
C VAL A 174 4.64 -11.50 -10.93
N LEU A 175 4.98 -10.47 -10.15
CA LEU A 175 4.18 -9.25 -10.04
C LEU A 175 4.16 -8.45 -11.35
N LYS A 176 5.30 -8.35 -12.05
CA LYS A 176 5.39 -7.70 -13.37
C LYS A 176 4.42 -8.35 -14.38
N ARG A 177 4.39 -9.69 -14.46
CA ARG A 177 3.46 -10.39 -15.34
C ARG A 177 1.99 -10.14 -14.98
N LYS A 178 1.65 -10.12 -13.68
CA LYS A 178 0.29 -9.78 -13.24
C LYS A 178 -0.09 -8.35 -13.65
N ALA A 179 0.81 -7.40 -13.49
CA ALA A 179 0.59 -6.00 -13.88
C ALA A 179 0.39 -5.85 -15.41
N GLU A 180 1.20 -6.56 -16.22
CA GLU A 180 1.05 -6.58 -17.69
C GLU A 180 -0.32 -7.12 -18.12
N VAL A 181 -0.78 -8.20 -17.47
CA VAL A 181 -2.10 -8.79 -17.76
C VAL A 181 -3.22 -7.79 -17.43
N LEU A 182 -3.18 -7.15 -16.27
CA LEU A 182 -4.20 -6.17 -15.88
C LEU A 182 -4.23 -4.95 -16.82
N LEU A 183 -3.07 -4.39 -17.16
CA LEU A 183 -2.99 -3.25 -18.09
C LEU A 183 -3.42 -3.62 -19.50
N SER A 184 -3.29 -4.86 -19.92
CA SER A 184 -3.72 -5.31 -21.26
C SER A 184 -5.21 -5.60 -21.36
N ALA A 185 -5.91 -5.77 -20.22
CA ALA A 185 -7.32 -6.08 -20.14
C ALA A 185 -8.23 -4.84 -20.03
N GLY A 186 -7.67 -3.68 -19.73
CA GLY A 186 -8.37 -2.38 -19.61
C GLY A 186 -8.24 -1.59 -20.87
#